data_a35dc7404f2ed08abe759e020c7d6416
#
_entry.id   a35dc7404f2ed08abe759e020c7d6416
#
_cell.length_a   1.000
_cell.length_b   1.000
_cell.length_c   1.000
_cell.angle_alpha   90.00
_cell.angle_beta   90.00
_cell.angle_gamma   90.00
#
_symmetry.space_group_name_H-M   'P 1'
#
loop_
_entity.id
_entity.type
_entity.pdbx_description
1 polymer ?
#
loop_
_entity_poly.entity_id
_entity_poly.type
_entity_poly.pdbx_seq_one_letter_code
_entity_poly.pdbx_strand_id
1 'polypeptide(L)'
;MKAIFKKIYQLAKPYLNTRYNDIHTEICIKFAYRLLEKEGGNMDIVIPAIILHDVGWKKVPQNLQLRAFGPKAIYPKLNRIHEKEGVKIAKDILEKVQYDAQRIEEILEIIDGHDSRKEAISLNDKIVKDADRLWRISKKGFQVDIERFGETFMEGLSRIRSHLPTWFFTNSAREIAREEIKKREREAKDGQN
;
A
#
# COMPACT_ATOMS: atom_id res chain seq x y z
N MET A 1 -0.81 -16.21 8.59
CA MET A 1 -0.31 -14.99 9.28
C MET A 1 0.04 -15.33 10.72
N LYS A 2 1.24 -14.96 11.22
CA LYS A 2 1.71 -15.19 12.60
C LYS A 2 0.76 -14.53 13.63
N ALA A 3 0.68 -15.09 14.85
CA ALA A 3 -0.19 -14.54 15.92
C ALA A 3 0.12 -13.07 16.24
N ILE A 4 1.41 -12.72 16.30
CA ILE A 4 1.85 -11.34 16.56
C ILE A 4 1.36 -10.36 15.47
N PHE A 5 1.38 -10.75 14.19
CA PHE A 5 0.87 -9.91 13.10
C PHE A 5 -0.64 -9.71 13.17
N LYS A 6 -1.37 -10.76 13.60
CA LYS A 6 -2.82 -10.63 13.87
C LYS A 6 -3.08 -9.62 14.99
N LYS A 7 -2.27 -9.63 16.05
CA LYS A 7 -2.38 -8.70 17.16
C LYS A 7 -2.10 -7.26 16.73
N ILE A 8 -1.04 -7.04 15.92
CA ILE A 8 -0.73 -5.73 15.32
C ILE A 8 -1.91 -5.26 14.47
N TYR A 9 -2.43 -6.11 13.58
CA TYR A 9 -3.55 -5.77 12.72
C TYR A 9 -4.82 -5.40 13.51
N GLN A 10 -5.14 -6.13 14.60
CA GLN A 10 -6.27 -5.78 15.47
C GLN A 10 -6.11 -4.39 16.11
N LEU A 11 -4.91 -4.04 16.54
CA LEU A 11 -4.62 -2.71 17.10
C LEU A 11 -4.62 -1.61 16.03
N ALA A 12 -4.29 -1.94 14.78
CA ALA A 12 -4.32 -1.01 13.64
C ALA A 12 -5.75 -0.72 13.14
N LYS A 13 -6.70 -1.65 13.26
CA LYS A 13 -8.07 -1.53 12.73
C LYS A 13 -8.76 -0.19 13.00
N PRO A 14 -8.74 0.39 14.20
CA PRO A 14 -9.38 1.69 14.47
C PRO A 14 -8.84 2.84 13.61
N TYR A 15 -7.58 2.73 13.15
CA TYR A 15 -6.90 3.71 12.31
C TYR A 15 -7.10 3.45 10.81
N LEU A 16 -7.42 2.21 10.44
CA LEU A 16 -7.68 1.81 9.05
C LEU A 16 -9.13 2.08 8.60
N ASN A 17 -10.03 2.42 9.51
CA ASN A 17 -11.43 2.75 9.21
C ASN A 17 -11.55 4.14 8.54
N THR A 18 -10.92 4.29 7.39
CA THR A 18 -10.99 5.47 6.51
C THR A 18 -10.53 5.08 5.10
N ARG A 19 -11.05 5.69 4.06
CA ARG A 19 -10.62 5.54 2.65
C ARG A 19 -10.58 4.10 2.10
N TYR A 20 -11.30 3.15 2.68
CA TYR A 20 -11.16 1.71 2.43
C TYR A 20 -9.77 1.15 2.80
N ASN A 21 -9.05 1.77 3.74
CA ASN A 21 -7.71 1.31 4.12
C ASN A 21 -7.71 -0.07 4.79
N ASP A 22 -8.81 -0.51 5.35
CA ASP A 22 -9.01 -1.89 5.82
C ASP A 22 -8.88 -2.90 4.68
N ILE A 23 -9.65 -2.72 3.59
CA ILE A 23 -9.61 -3.58 2.40
C ILE A 23 -8.26 -3.43 1.68
N HIS A 24 -7.75 -2.19 1.55
CA HIS A 24 -6.45 -1.89 0.99
C HIS A 24 -5.34 -2.68 1.69
N THR A 25 -5.25 -2.57 3.02
CA THR A 25 -4.24 -3.27 3.82
C THR A 25 -4.32 -4.78 3.67
N GLU A 26 -5.53 -5.37 3.66
CA GLU A 26 -5.70 -6.82 3.46
C GLU A 26 -5.19 -7.30 2.11
N ILE A 27 -5.39 -6.52 1.05
CA ILE A 27 -4.90 -6.85 -0.30
C ILE A 27 -3.39 -6.65 -0.37
N CYS A 28 -2.86 -5.57 0.20
CA CYS A 28 -1.43 -5.32 0.27
C CYS A 28 -0.69 -6.44 1.04
N ILE A 29 -1.23 -6.94 2.13
CA ILE A 29 -0.68 -8.10 2.86
C ILE A 29 -0.56 -9.33 1.95
N LYS A 30 -1.57 -9.61 1.11
CA LYS A 30 -1.52 -10.76 0.18
C LYS A 30 -0.42 -10.59 -0.85
N PHE A 31 -0.25 -9.39 -1.40
CA PHE A 31 0.85 -9.11 -2.33
C PHE A 31 2.22 -9.15 -1.64
N ALA A 32 2.32 -8.63 -0.42
CA ALA A 32 3.56 -8.69 0.35
C ALA A 32 4.02 -10.14 0.59
N TYR A 33 3.12 -11.05 0.94
CA TYR A 33 3.46 -12.48 1.05
C TYR A 33 3.95 -13.07 -0.28
N ARG A 34 3.27 -12.78 -1.40
CA ARG A 34 3.68 -13.25 -2.74
C ARG A 34 5.06 -12.71 -3.13
N LEU A 35 5.36 -11.46 -2.80
CA LEU A 35 6.66 -10.86 -3.08
C LEU A 35 7.75 -11.45 -2.18
N LEU A 36 7.48 -11.66 -0.89
CA LEU A 36 8.41 -12.31 0.03
C LEU A 36 8.81 -13.72 -0.41
N GLU A 37 7.88 -14.50 -0.97
CA GLU A 37 8.16 -15.83 -1.52
C GLU A 37 9.11 -15.79 -2.72
N LYS A 38 9.06 -14.73 -3.53
CA LYS A 38 9.83 -14.61 -4.77
C LYS A 38 11.15 -13.85 -4.59
N GLU A 39 11.16 -12.81 -3.80
CA GLU A 39 12.30 -11.88 -3.65
C GLU A 39 13.09 -12.14 -2.36
N GLY A 40 12.54 -12.90 -1.40
CA GLY A 40 13.09 -12.98 -0.05
C GLY A 40 12.72 -11.75 0.78
N GLY A 41 13.65 -11.30 1.61
CA GLY A 41 13.38 -10.22 2.58
C GLY A 41 12.93 -10.73 3.94
N ASN A 42 12.76 -9.82 4.89
CA ASN A 42 12.40 -10.17 6.25
C ASN A 42 10.89 -10.00 6.49
N MET A 43 10.19 -11.13 6.58
CA MET A 43 8.74 -11.15 6.86
C MET A 43 8.37 -10.40 8.14
N ASP A 44 9.25 -10.42 9.14
CA ASP A 44 9.02 -9.77 10.44
C ASP A 44 9.23 -8.24 10.38
N ILE A 45 9.67 -7.71 9.24
CA ILE A 45 9.72 -6.28 8.95
C ILE A 45 8.62 -5.91 7.95
N VAL A 46 8.54 -6.62 6.83
CA VAL A 46 7.63 -6.31 5.74
C VAL A 46 6.16 -6.38 6.15
N ILE A 47 5.74 -7.44 6.86
CA ILE A 47 4.32 -7.60 7.18
C ILE A 47 3.83 -6.57 8.22
N PRO A 48 4.55 -6.29 9.33
CA PRO A 48 4.18 -5.19 10.20
C PRO A 48 4.20 -3.82 9.49
N ALA A 49 5.20 -3.55 8.66
CA ALA A 49 5.27 -2.29 7.91
C ALA A 49 4.03 -2.12 7.01
N ILE A 50 3.64 -3.16 6.25
CA ILE A 50 2.47 -3.10 5.37
C ILE A 50 1.13 -3.02 6.15
N ILE A 51 1.05 -3.60 7.34
CA ILE A 51 -0.13 -3.44 8.19
C ILE A 51 -0.27 -2.00 8.68
N LEU A 52 0.84 -1.31 8.93
CA LEU A 52 0.88 -0.03 9.63
C LEU A 52 1.13 1.19 8.72
N HIS A 53 1.49 1.01 7.42
CA HIS A 53 1.91 2.11 6.57
C HIS A 53 0.88 3.24 6.45
N ASP A 54 -0.40 2.90 6.41
CA ASP A 54 -1.49 3.83 6.13
C ASP A 54 -2.31 4.25 7.38
N VAL A 55 -1.91 3.83 8.60
CA VAL A 55 -2.65 4.16 9.84
C VAL A 55 -2.71 5.68 10.11
N GLY A 56 -1.74 6.42 9.60
CA GLY A 56 -1.65 7.88 9.78
C GLY A 56 -2.72 8.68 9.03
N TRP A 57 -3.36 8.12 8.00
CA TRP A 57 -4.47 8.78 7.31
C TRP A 57 -5.64 9.10 8.24
N LYS A 58 -5.80 8.38 9.34
CA LYS A 58 -6.80 8.68 10.36
C LYS A 58 -6.65 10.07 10.99
N LYS A 59 -5.45 10.63 10.93
CA LYS A 59 -5.12 11.98 11.47
C LYS A 59 -5.27 13.09 10.42
N VAL A 60 -5.45 12.74 9.16
CA VAL A 60 -5.72 13.72 8.08
C VAL A 60 -7.23 13.94 7.97
N PRO A 61 -7.72 15.18 7.91
CA PRO A 61 -9.14 15.48 7.74
C PRO A 61 -9.73 14.74 6.52
N GLN A 62 -10.85 14.04 6.72
CA GLN A 62 -11.42 13.12 5.73
C GLN A 62 -11.71 13.81 4.37
N ASN A 63 -12.20 15.05 4.40
CA ASN A 63 -12.48 15.84 3.20
C ASN A 63 -11.24 16.26 2.40
N LEU A 64 -10.04 16.14 2.99
CA LEU A 64 -8.77 16.47 2.34
C LEU A 64 -8.02 15.23 1.85
N GLN A 65 -8.30 14.05 2.38
CA GLN A 65 -7.55 12.82 2.08
C GLN A 65 -7.48 12.51 0.57
N LEU A 66 -8.60 12.63 -0.14
CA LEU A 66 -8.66 12.36 -1.58
C LEU A 66 -8.03 13.46 -2.45
N ARG A 67 -7.62 14.57 -1.84
CA ARG A 67 -6.93 15.68 -2.53
C ARG A 67 -5.40 15.57 -2.43
N ALA A 68 -4.90 14.58 -1.72
CA ALA A 68 -3.47 14.38 -1.49
C ALA A 68 -2.78 13.59 -2.60
N PHE A 69 -3.52 12.76 -3.33
CA PHE A 69 -2.97 11.81 -4.30
C PHE A 69 -3.85 11.69 -5.54
N GLY A 70 -3.36 10.90 -6.52
CA GLY A 70 -4.04 10.69 -7.80
C GLY A 70 -3.71 11.76 -8.84
N PRO A 71 -4.32 11.68 -10.02
CA PRO A 71 -3.98 12.52 -11.17
C PRO A 71 -4.30 14.00 -10.97
N LYS A 72 -5.15 14.34 -9.99
CA LYS A 72 -5.57 15.73 -9.69
C LYS A 72 -5.23 16.12 -8.24
N ALA A 73 -4.07 15.67 -7.72
CA ALA A 73 -3.63 15.99 -6.38
C ALA A 73 -3.43 17.51 -6.20
N ILE A 74 -4.11 18.10 -5.21
CA ILE A 74 -4.03 19.54 -4.88
C ILE A 74 -3.13 19.76 -3.66
N TYR A 75 -3.12 18.81 -2.70
CA TYR A 75 -2.40 18.91 -1.44
C TYR A 75 -1.42 17.75 -1.23
N PRO A 76 -0.39 17.59 -2.08
CA PRO A 76 0.56 16.47 -1.99
C PRO A 76 1.34 16.44 -0.66
N LYS A 77 1.44 17.58 0.03
CA LYS A 77 2.07 17.64 1.36
C LYS A 77 1.34 16.81 2.43
N LEU A 78 0.07 16.46 2.22
CA LEU A 78 -0.68 15.61 3.13
C LEU A 78 -0.13 14.19 3.17
N ASN A 79 0.51 13.71 2.09
CA ASN A 79 1.23 12.43 2.09
C ASN A 79 2.33 12.43 3.17
N ARG A 80 3.05 13.54 3.33
CA ARG A 80 4.09 13.63 4.37
C ARG A 80 3.50 13.71 5.78
N ILE A 81 2.32 14.30 5.92
CA ILE A 81 1.63 14.38 7.22
C ILE A 81 1.18 12.98 7.66
N HIS A 82 0.54 12.21 6.76
CA HIS A 82 0.08 10.87 7.15
C HIS A 82 1.24 9.92 7.45
N GLU A 83 2.36 10.01 6.75
CA GLU A 83 3.56 9.24 7.05
C GLU A 83 4.05 9.53 8.48
N LYS A 84 4.23 10.80 8.83
CA LYS A 84 4.69 11.22 10.18
C LYS A 84 3.74 10.79 11.29
N GLU A 85 2.45 10.96 11.09
CA GLU A 85 1.44 10.50 12.05
C GLU A 85 1.36 8.97 12.09
N GLY A 86 1.59 8.31 10.95
CA GLY A 86 1.69 6.86 10.84
C GLY A 86 2.85 6.30 11.68
N VAL A 87 4.02 6.92 11.63
CA VAL A 87 5.18 6.53 12.45
C VAL A 87 4.85 6.56 13.94
N LYS A 88 4.19 7.61 14.44
CA LYS A 88 3.81 7.71 15.86
C LYS A 88 2.87 6.59 16.26
N ILE A 89 1.80 6.39 15.50
CA ILE A 89 0.81 5.33 15.75
C ILE A 89 1.45 3.95 15.66
N ALA A 90 2.28 3.71 14.65
CA ALA A 90 2.97 2.44 14.45
C ALA A 90 3.91 2.12 15.61
N LYS A 91 4.68 3.10 16.09
CA LYS A 91 5.56 2.96 17.26
C LYS A 91 4.77 2.53 18.48
N ASP A 92 3.70 3.25 18.83
CA ASP A 92 2.84 2.94 19.98
C ASP A 92 2.27 1.52 19.91
N ILE A 93 1.83 1.07 18.70
CA ILE A 93 1.30 -0.27 18.49
C ILE A 93 2.40 -1.33 18.67
N LEU A 94 3.57 -1.14 18.08
CA LEU A 94 4.69 -2.09 18.13
C LEU A 94 5.24 -2.22 19.55
N GLU A 95 5.40 -1.12 20.28
CA GLU A 95 5.80 -1.13 21.68
C GLU A 95 4.75 -1.83 22.57
N LYS A 96 3.47 -1.57 22.37
CA LYS A 96 2.37 -2.22 23.11
C LYS A 96 2.34 -3.73 22.94
N VAL A 97 2.76 -4.26 21.80
CA VAL A 97 2.85 -5.70 21.56
C VAL A 97 4.23 -6.26 21.93
N GLN A 98 5.13 -5.44 22.46
CA GLN A 98 6.51 -5.81 22.81
C GLN A 98 7.25 -6.39 21.58
N TYR A 99 7.14 -5.70 20.43
CA TYR A 99 7.81 -6.13 19.23
C TYR A 99 9.33 -5.96 19.34
N ASP A 100 10.10 -6.73 18.57
CA ASP A 100 11.56 -6.69 18.56
C ASP A 100 12.07 -5.26 18.23
N ALA A 101 12.81 -4.67 19.19
CA ALA A 101 13.28 -3.28 19.10
C ALA A 101 14.17 -3.02 17.86
N GLN A 102 15.01 -4.00 17.48
CA GLN A 102 15.87 -3.88 16.31
C GLN A 102 15.07 -3.82 14.99
N ARG A 103 13.92 -4.48 14.95
CA ARG A 103 13.03 -4.47 13.78
C ARG A 103 12.13 -3.25 13.75
N ILE A 104 11.77 -2.71 14.91
CA ILE A 104 10.93 -1.49 14.99
C ILE A 104 11.57 -0.35 14.23
N GLU A 105 12.86 -0.14 14.35
CA GLU A 105 13.57 0.98 13.71
C GLU A 105 13.38 0.95 12.18
N GLU A 106 13.68 -0.18 11.53
CA GLU A 106 13.49 -0.30 10.06
C GLU A 106 12.02 -0.19 9.66
N ILE A 107 11.09 -0.78 10.44
CA ILE A 107 9.66 -0.67 10.16
C ILE A 107 9.21 0.79 10.15
N LEU A 108 9.61 1.57 11.15
CA LEU A 108 9.25 2.98 11.25
C LEU A 108 9.89 3.82 10.12
N GLU A 109 11.13 3.52 9.76
CA GLU A 109 11.81 4.19 8.66
C GLU A 109 11.14 3.89 7.31
N ILE A 110 10.68 2.68 7.07
CA ILE A 110 9.89 2.32 5.89
C ILE A 110 8.59 3.14 5.87
N ILE A 111 7.85 3.18 6.98
CA ILE A 111 6.59 3.93 7.08
C ILE A 111 6.82 5.43 6.83
N ASP A 112 7.91 6.00 7.34
CA ASP A 112 8.25 7.44 7.21
C ASP A 112 8.57 7.89 5.77
N GLY A 113 8.53 7.04 4.82
CA GLY A 113 8.84 7.40 3.43
C GLY A 113 8.20 6.50 2.39
N HIS A 114 7.18 5.74 2.76
CA HIS A 114 6.59 4.78 1.84
C HIS A 114 5.96 5.44 0.60
N ASP A 115 5.37 6.62 0.73
CA ASP A 115 4.78 7.41 -0.35
C ASP A 115 5.73 8.50 -0.89
N SER A 116 6.37 9.25 0.01
CA SER A 116 7.11 10.47 -0.35
C SER A 116 8.54 10.22 -0.83
N ARG A 117 9.21 9.17 -0.34
CA ARG A 117 10.59 8.83 -0.71
C ARG A 117 10.63 8.09 -2.05
N LYS A 118 11.39 8.64 -3.02
CA LYS A 118 11.51 8.06 -4.36
C LYS A 118 12.31 6.76 -4.37
N GLU A 119 13.44 6.74 -3.65
CA GLU A 119 14.32 5.58 -3.57
C GLU A 119 13.94 4.69 -2.38
N ALA A 120 14.05 3.39 -2.55
CA ALA A 120 13.88 2.45 -1.46
C ALA A 120 15.18 2.28 -0.67
N ILE A 121 15.07 2.20 0.66
CA ILE A 121 16.24 2.10 1.57
C ILE A 121 16.73 0.67 1.73
N SER A 122 15.88 -0.32 1.48
CA SER A 122 16.20 -1.75 1.65
C SER A 122 15.36 -2.62 0.71
N LEU A 123 15.64 -3.92 0.67
CA LEU A 123 14.78 -4.89 -0.01
C LEU A 123 13.40 -4.95 0.66
N ASN A 124 13.33 -4.83 1.98
CA ASN A 124 12.06 -4.82 2.72
C ASN A 124 11.19 -3.61 2.31
N ASP A 125 11.79 -2.42 2.17
CA ASP A 125 11.11 -1.22 1.70
C ASP A 125 10.63 -1.36 0.25
N LYS A 126 11.45 -1.95 -0.65
CA LYS A 126 11.02 -2.26 -2.03
C LYS A 126 9.77 -3.12 -2.05
N ILE A 127 9.74 -4.18 -1.23
CA ILE A 127 8.59 -5.10 -1.14
C ILE A 127 7.35 -4.38 -0.60
N VAL A 128 7.50 -3.54 0.42
CA VAL A 128 6.37 -2.75 0.98
C VAL A 128 5.81 -1.80 -0.07
N LYS A 129 6.65 -1.01 -0.71
CA LYS A 129 6.24 -0.06 -1.77
C LYS A 129 5.60 -0.77 -2.96
N ASP A 130 6.14 -1.91 -3.36
CA ASP A 130 5.59 -2.71 -4.47
C ASP A 130 4.24 -3.33 -4.10
N ALA A 131 4.10 -3.88 -2.90
CA ALA A 131 2.84 -4.45 -2.43
C ALA A 131 1.73 -3.39 -2.32
N ASP A 132 2.06 -2.19 -1.84
CA ASP A 132 1.14 -1.06 -1.80
C ASP A 132 0.70 -0.66 -3.22
N ARG A 133 1.62 -0.53 -4.18
CA ARG A 133 1.30 -0.15 -5.56
C ARG A 133 0.50 -1.23 -6.30
N LEU A 134 0.73 -2.52 -6.03
CA LEU A 134 -0.02 -3.63 -6.62
C LEU A 134 -1.51 -3.61 -6.23
N TRP A 135 -1.87 -3.02 -5.09
CA TRP A 135 -3.26 -2.78 -4.73
C TRP A 135 -4.04 -2.12 -5.87
N ARG A 136 -3.49 -1.07 -6.50
CA ARG A 136 -4.15 -0.28 -7.54
C ARG A 136 -4.48 -1.07 -8.80
N ILE A 137 -3.79 -2.21 -9.01
CA ILE A 137 -3.99 -3.10 -10.16
C ILE A 137 -4.89 -4.29 -9.80
N SER A 138 -5.05 -4.59 -8.52
CA SER A 138 -6.00 -5.62 -8.07
C SER A 138 -7.42 -5.28 -8.50
N LYS A 139 -8.30 -6.29 -8.63
CA LYS A 139 -9.70 -6.05 -9.06
C LYS A 139 -10.39 -4.98 -8.21
N LYS A 140 -10.31 -5.12 -6.88
CA LYS A 140 -10.99 -4.19 -5.96
C LYS A 140 -10.33 -2.82 -5.94
N GLY A 141 -9.00 -2.78 -5.91
CA GLY A 141 -8.25 -1.51 -5.89
C GLY A 141 -8.45 -0.71 -7.15
N PHE A 142 -8.43 -1.37 -8.30
CA PHE A 142 -8.69 -0.74 -9.59
C PHE A 142 -10.11 -0.13 -9.63
N GLN A 143 -11.13 -0.90 -9.21
CA GLN A 143 -12.50 -0.41 -9.13
C GLN A 143 -12.62 0.83 -8.24
N VAL A 144 -12.03 0.77 -7.04
CA VAL A 144 -12.04 1.90 -6.10
C VAL A 144 -11.35 3.13 -6.67
N ASP A 145 -10.23 2.96 -7.39
CA ASP A 145 -9.49 4.09 -7.96
C ASP A 145 -10.22 4.75 -9.13
N ILE A 146 -10.82 3.98 -10.05
CA ILE A 146 -11.59 4.59 -11.15
C ILE A 146 -12.83 5.34 -10.62
N GLU A 147 -13.52 4.81 -9.61
CA GLU A 147 -14.62 5.50 -8.93
C GLU A 147 -14.16 6.81 -8.26
N ARG A 148 -13.02 6.78 -7.54
CA ARG A 148 -12.45 7.96 -6.86
C ARG A 148 -12.04 9.07 -7.80
N PHE A 149 -11.49 8.71 -8.96
CA PHE A 149 -10.96 9.68 -9.90
C PHE A 149 -11.99 10.09 -10.98
N GLY A 150 -13.16 9.47 -11.00
CA GLY A 150 -14.18 9.68 -12.01
C GLY A 150 -13.72 9.25 -13.40
N GLU A 151 -12.93 8.17 -13.45
CA GLU A 151 -12.39 7.60 -14.70
C GLU A 151 -13.29 6.49 -15.23
N THR A 152 -13.34 6.35 -16.52
CA THR A 152 -13.85 5.14 -17.17
C THR A 152 -12.87 3.98 -16.96
N PHE A 153 -13.32 2.75 -17.15
CA PHE A 153 -12.48 1.56 -17.08
C PHE A 153 -11.24 1.69 -17.99
N MET A 154 -11.41 2.16 -19.22
CA MET A 154 -10.33 2.28 -20.19
C MET A 154 -9.34 3.40 -19.85
N GLU A 155 -9.79 4.51 -19.30
CA GLU A 155 -8.92 5.58 -18.81
C GLU A 155 -8.06 5.10 -17.64
N GLY A 156 -8.66 4.43 -16.65
CA GLY A 156 -7.94 3.83 -15.52
C GLY A 156 -6.91 2.80 -15.99
N LEU A 157 -7.26 1.94 -16.94
CA LEU A 157 -6.35 0.95 -17.51
C LEU A 157 -5.17 1.61 -18.25
N SER A 158 -5.44 2.66 -19.03
CA SER A 158 -4.41 3.44 -19.72
C SER A 158 -3.45 4.11 -18.73
N ARG A 159 -3.99 4.73 -17.68
CA ARG A 159 -3.19 5.33 -16.60
C ARG A 159 -2.27 4.33 -15.93
N ILE A 160 -2.78 3.15 -15.54
CA ILE A 160 -1.95 2.10 -14.92
C ILE A 160 -0.85 1.65 -15.87
N ARG A 161 -1.16 1.41 -17.15
CA ARG A 161 -0.15 1.00 -18.15
C ARG A 161 0.97 2.03 -18.31
N SER A 162 0.67 3.32 -18.28
CA SER A 162 1.67 4.39 -18.40
C SER A 162 2.66 4.41 -17.23
N HIS A 163 2.23 3.96 -16.05
CA HIS A 163 3.08 3.90 -14.86
C HIS A 163 3.91 2.62 -14.73
N LEU A 164 3.52 1.52 -15.38
CA LEU A 164 4.19 0.21 -15.25
C LEU A 164 5.71 0.25 -15.36
N PRO A 165 6.33 0.99 -16.31
CA PRO A 165 7.78 0.98 -16.48
C PRO A 165 8.55 1.50 -15.27
N THR A 166 7.95 2.40 -14.48
CA THR A 166 8.63 3.15 -13.42
C THR A 166 8.13 2.89 -12.01
N TRP A 167 6.97 2.22 -11.87
CA TRP A 167 6.32 2.09 -10.57
C TRP A 167 6.98 1.07 -9.64
N PHE A 168 7.51 -0.03 -10.18
CA PHE A 168 7.92 -1.18 -9.37
C PHE A 168 9.43 -1.27 -9.24
N PHE A 169 9.86 -1.60 -8.03
CA PHE A 169 11.27 -1.80 -7.69
C PHE A 169 11.75 -3.20 -8.04
N THR A 170 10.91 -4.23 -7.79
CA THR A 170 11.28 -5.63 -7.99
C THR A 170 10.79 -6.19 -9.34
N ASN A 171 11.47 -7.23 -9.84
CA ASN A 171 11.05 -7.91 -11.06
C ASN A 171 9.74 -8.68 -10.83
N SER A 172 9.63 -9.32 -9.67
CA SER A 172 8.42 -10.09 -9.33
C SER A 172 7.18 -9.20 -9.24
N ALA A 173 7.30 -7.96 -8.75
CA ALA A 173 6.18 -7.02 -8.74
C ALA A 173 5.77 -6.62 -10.17
N ARG A 174 6.73 -6.41 -11.09
CA ARG A 174 6.44 -6.14 -12.51
C ARG A 174 5.72 -7.31 -13.18
N GLU A 175 6.11 -8.55 -12.88
CA GLU A 175 5.44 -9.75 -13.40
C GLU A 175 4.01 -9.84 -12.89
N ILE A 176 3.81 -9.72 -11.56
CA ILE A 176 2.49 -9.74 -10.93
C ILE A 176 1.60 -8.62 -11.51
N ALA A 177 2.15 -7.43 -11.69
CA ALA A 177 1.42 -6.31 -12.28
C ALA A 177 0.94 -6.60 -13.69
N ARG A 178 1.79 -7.19 -14.55
CA ARG A 178 1.41 -7.58 -15.91
C ARG A 178 0.31 -8.65 -15.92
N GLU A 179 0.37 -9.62 -14.99
CA GLU A 179 -0.67 -10.64 -14.83
C GLU A 179 -2.01 -10.02 -14.43
N GLU A 180 -2.00 -9.12 -13.44
CA GLU A 180 -3.21 -8.45 -12.98
C GLU A 180 -3.81 -7.54 -14.07
N ILE A 181 -3.00 -6.83 -14.84
CA ILE A 181 -3.48 -6.03 -15.99
C ILE A 181 -4.14 -6.92 -17.04
N LYS A 182 -3.54 -8.05 -17.40
CA LYS A 182 -4.17 -8.98 -18.35
C LYS A 182 -5.54 -9.47 -17.85
N LYS A 183 -5.71 -9.63 -16.53
CA LYS A 183 -7.03 -9.98 -15.96
C LYS A 183 -8.02 -8.82 -16.15
N ARG A 184 -7.61 -7.56 -15.89
CA ARG A 184 -8.47 -6.38 -16.13
C ARG A 184 -8.86 -6.25 -17.60
N GLU A 185 -7.93 -6.52 -18.52
CA GLU A 185 -8.18 -6.49 -19.96
C GLU A 185 -9.23 -7.52 -20.42
N ARG A 186 -9.22 -8.72 -19.81
CA ARG A 186 -10.24 -9.74 -20.06
C ARG A 186 -11.60 -9.29 -19.54
N GLU A 187 -11.66 -8.78 -18.30
CA GLU A 187 -12.88 -8.24 -17.69
C GLU A 187 -13.51 -7.13 -18.56
N ALA A 188 -12.69 -6.28 -19.20
CA ALA A 188 -13.18 -5.25 -20.11
C ALA A 188 -13.86 -5.83 -21.35
N LYS A 189 -13.34 -6.94 -21.89
CA LYS A 189 -13.91 -7.61 -23.06
C LYS A 189 -15.20 -8.35 -22.73
N ASP A 190 -15.22 -9.02 -21.58
CA ASP A 190 -16.39 -9.80 -21.11
C ASP A 190 -17.57 -8.91 -20.73
N GLY A 191 -17.32 -7.68 -20.27
CA GLY A 191 -18.36 -6.70 -19.92
C GLY A 191 -18.92 -5.89 -21.12
N GLN A 192 -18.37 -6.11 -22.34
CA GLN A 192 -18.86 -5.51 -23.59
C GLN A 192 -19.77 -6.46 -24.39
N ASN A 193 -19.94 -7.69 -23.96
CA ASN A 193 -20.88 -8.69 -24.51
C ASN A 193 -22.09 -8.81 -23.59
#